data_ee4c3915ab2181377c17f946f5bb8345
#
_entry.id   ee4c3915ab2181377c17f946f5bb8345
#
_cell.length_a   1.000
_cell.length_b   1.000
_cell.length_c   1.000
_cell.angle_alpha   90.00
_cell.angle_beta   90.00
_cell.angle_gamma   90.00
#
_symmetry.space_group_name_H-M   'P 1'
#
loop_
_entity.id
_entity.type
_entity.pdbx_description
1 polymer ?
#
loop_
_entity_poly.entity_id
_entity_poly.type
_entity_poly.pdbx_seq_one_letter_code
_entity_poly.pdbx_strand_id
1 'polypeptide(L)'
;EALPGFAVKLVSGKLNVYSRKYYDGGNTVNEYFLQHGEEGSIVAYSKEVMKSMLKEDKKALDYFISNSKLSPESKKILATVEMYNNSQFITRN
;
A
#
# COMPACT_ATOMS: atom_id res chain seq x y z
N GLU A 1 -1.23 14.36 9.32
CA GLU A 1 -1.49 14.98 8.04
C GLU A 1 -2.74 14.41 7.39
N ALA A 2 -3.65 15.27 7.02
CA ALA A 2 -4.94 14.84 6.50
C ALA A 2 -4.86 14.59 5.00
N LEU A 3 -5.56 13.56 4.55
CA LEU A 3 -5.72 13.33 3.13
C LEU A 3 -6.84 14.25 2.61
N PRO A 4 -6.65 14.80 1.43
CA PRO A 4 -7.71 15.62 0.85
C PRO A 4 -8.84 14.76 0.32
N GLY A 5 -10.04 15.34 0.36
CA GLY A 5 -11.19 14.74 -0.28
C GLY A 5 -11.67 13.46 0.38
N PHE A 6 -11.97 12.48 -0.41
CA PHE A 6 -12.70 11.30 0.03
C PHE A 6 -11.79 10.07 0.08
N ALA A 7 -10.65 10.19 0.72
CA ALA A 7 -9.75 9.06 0.86
C ALA A 7 -10.40 7.99 1.74
N VAL A 8 -10.24 6.75 1.33
CA VAL A 8 -10.80 5.61 2.02
C VAL A 8 -9.65 4.71 2.47
N LYS A 9 -9.70 4.28 3.72
CA LYS A 9 -8.70 3.35 4.23
C LYS A 9 -9.08 1.95 3.79
N LEU A 10 -8.25 1.35 2.95
CA LEU A 10 -8.52 0.02 2.42
C LEU A 10 -7.92 -1.08 3.28
N VAL A 11 -6.77 -0.84 3.87
CA VAL A 11 -6.09 -1.83 4.70
C VAL A 11 -5.59 -1.13 5.94
N SER A 12 -5.75 -1.79 7.08
CA SER A 12 -5.29 -1.27 8.36
C SER A 12 -4.40 -2.30 9.02
N GLY A 13 -3.22 -1.87 9.46
CA GLY A 13 -2.29 -2.76 10.11
C GLY A 13 -0.97 -2.07 10.30
N LYS A 14 0.09 -2.85 10.25
CA LYS A 14 1.41 -2.28 10.35
C LYS A 14 1.69 -1.37 9.17
N LEU A 15 1.10 -1.68 8.03
CA LEU A 15 1.14 -0.84 6.85
C LEU A 15 -0.29 -0.56 6.43
N ASN A 16 -0.64 0.71 6.36
CA ASN A 16 -1.99 1.13 5.99
C ASN A 16 -2.01 1.56 4.54
N VAL A 17 -3.13 1.27 3.86
CA VAL A 17 -3.32 1.67 2.48
C VAL A 17 -4.59 2.49 2.39
N TYR A 18 -4.48 3.63 1.73
CA TYR A 18 -5.61 4.50 1.47
C TYR A 18 -5.77 4.66 -0.02
N SER A 19 -6.99 4.94 -0.47
CA SER A 19 -7.23 5.26 -1.87
C SER A 19 -8.12 6.47 -1.97
N ARG A 20 -7.97 7.18 -3.07
CA ARG A 20 -8.79 8.35 -3.37
C ARG A 20 -9.13 8.30 -4.85
N LYS A 21 -10.40 8.61 -5.15
CA LYS A 21 -10.85 8.71 -6.54
C LYS A 21 -10.99 10.16 -6.92
N TYR A 22 -10.63 10.47 -8.14
CA TYR A 22 -10.91 11.79 -8.69
C TYR A 22 -11.08 11.67 -10.20
N TYR A 23 -11.59 12.72 -10.79
CA TYR A 23 -11.84 12.75 -12.23
C TYR A 23 -10.77 13.54 -12.93
N ASP A 24 -10.32 13.04 -14.05
CA ASP A 24 -9.31 13.70 -14.84
C ASP A 24 -9.69 13.53 -16.30
N GLY A 25 -10.16 14.61 -16.91
CA GLY A 25 -10.54 14.57 -18.31
C GLY A 25 -11.66 13.60 -18.61
N GLY A 26 -12.59 13.44 -17.68
CA GLY A 26 -13.72 12.55 -17.87
C GLY A 26 -13.45 11.12 -17.45
N ASN A 27 -12.23 10.82 -17.06
CA ASN A 27 -11.88 9.49 -16.58
C ASN A 27 -11.75 9.46 -15.08
N THR A 28 -12.10 8.31 -14.50
CA THR A 28 -11.93 8.12 -13.06
C THR A 28 -10.53 7.60 -12.80
N VAL A 29 -9.82 8.26 -11.89
CA VAL A 29 -8.46 7.89 -11.54
C VAL A 29 -8.44 7.50 -10.08
N ASN A 30 -7.77 6.38 -9.78
CA ASN A 30 -7.55 5.93 -8.41
C ASN A 30 -6.13 6.24 -8.01
N GLU A 31 -5.99 6.87 -6.86
CA GLU A 31 -4.69 7.22 -6.33
C GLU A 31 -4.51 6.50 -5.01
N TYR A 32 -3.33 5.94 -4.77
CA TYR A 32 -3.07 5.17 -3.57
C TYR A 32 -2.03 5.83 -2.71
N PHE A 33 -2.20 5.67 -1.38
CA PHE A 33 -1.29 6.24 -0.41
C PHE A 33 -0.94 5.18 0.61
N LEU A 34 0.27 5.28 1.16
CA LEU A 34 0.77 4.32 2.13
C LEU A 34 1.13 5.04 3.41
N GLN A 35 0.98 4.32 4.53
CA GLN A 35 1.35 4.86 5.83
C GLN A 35 1.91 3.71 6.65
N HIS A 36 3.10 3.90 7.20
CA HIS A 36 3.77 2.88 7.99
C HIS A 36 3.36 3.06 9.45
N GLY A 37 2.31 2.35 9.84
CA GLY A 37 1.74 2.50 11.17
C GLY A 37 0.90 3.74 11.28
N GLU A 38 0.28 3.92 12.44
CA GLU A 38 -0.60 5.06 12.63
C GLU A 38 0.16 6.37 12.78
N GLU A 39 1.42 6.29 13.15
CA GLU A 39 2.21 7.50 13.39
C GLU A 39 3.08 7.88 12.23
N GLY A 40 3.14 7.05 11.21
CA GLY A 40 3.93 7.38 10.04
C GLY A 40 3.24 8.42 9.18
N SER A 41 4.02 9.06 8.33
CA SER A 41 3.48 10.01 7.37
C SER A 41 2.73 9.26 6.27
N ILE A 42 1.67 9.87 5.77
CA ILE A 42 0.93 9.32 4.64
C ILE A 42 1.60 9.83 3.38
N VAL A 43 2.06 8.90 2.54
CA VAL A 43 2.81 9.26 1.34
C VAL A 43 2.16 8.62 0.12
N ALA A 44 2.30 9.26 -1.01
CA ALA A 44 1.77 8.72 -2.25
C ALA A 44 2.48 7.43 -2.63
N TYR A 45 1.73 6.49 -3.15
CA TYR A 45 2.29 5.22 -3.58
C TYR A 45 3.23 5.40 -4.76
N SER A 46 4.35 4.73 -4.70
CA SER A 46 5.22 4.51 -5.85
C SER A 46 5.93 3.19 -5.60
N LYS A 47 6.51 2.64 -6.65
CA LYS A 47 7.21 1.37 -6.48
C LYS A 47 8.39 1.53 -5.52
N GLU A 48 9.08 2.64 -5.60
CA GLU A 48 10.20 2.89 -4.72
C GLU A 48 9.77 3.04 -3.27
N VAL A 49 8.67 3.75 -3.04
CA VAL A 49 8.16 3.91 -1.69
C VAL A 49 7.75 2.57 -1.11
N MET A 50 7.05 1.76 -1.92
CA MET A 50 6.62 0.44 -1.46
C MET A 50 7.82 -0.43 -1.09
N LYS A 51 8.84 -0.46 -1.93
CA LYS A 51 10.02 -1.26 -1.65
C LYS A 51 10.70 -0.79 -0.37
N SER A 52 10.75 0.51 -0.17
CA SER A 52 11.35 1.06 1.05
C SER A 52 10.58 0.62 2.28
N MET A 53 9.27 0.61 2.20
CA MET A 53 8.46 0.22 3.35
C MET A 53 8.50 -1.27 3.64
N LEU A 54 8.80 -2.09 2.63
CA LEU A 54 8.84 -3.54 2.77
C LEU A 54 10.23 -4.06 3.10
N LYS A 55 11.23 -3.21 3.19
CA LYS A 55 12.61 -3.71 3.25
C LYS A 55 12.88 -4.59 4.45
N GLU A 56 12.11 -4.45 5.52
CA GLU A 56 12.30 -5.27 6.70
C GLU A 56 11.62 -6.63 6.60
N ASP A 57 10.80 -6.82 5.58
CA ASP A 57 10.09 -8.08 5.39
C ASP A 57 10.46 -8.62 4.02
N LYS A 58 11.46 -9.48 4.00
CA LYS A 58 11.98 -9.99 2.75
C LYS A 58 10.93 -10.75 1.95
N LYS A 59 10.05 -11.46 2.62
CA LYS A 59 9.01 -12.21 1.90
C LYS A 59 8.05 -11.29 1.17
N ALA A 60 7.59 -10.25 1.84
CA ALA A 60 6.68 -9.31 1.21
C ALA A 60 7.40 -8.56 0.09
N LEU A 61 8.63 -8.18 0.32
CA LEU A 61 9.41 -7.49 -0.71
C LEU A 61 9.61 -8.37 -1.93
N ASP A 62 9.97 -9.63 -1.72
CA ASP A 62 10.16 -10.55 -2.83
C ASP A 62 8.85 -10.77 -3.59
N TYR A 63 7.75 -10.87 -2.86
CA TYR A 63 6.45 -11.03 -3.50
C TYR A 63 6.14 -9.84 -4.39
N PHE A 64 6.38 -8.64 -3.88
CA PHE A 64 6.10 -7.43 -4.64
C PHE A 64 6.93 -7.37 -5.91
N ILE A 65 8.20 -7.70 -5.80
CA ILE A 65 9.09 -7.66 -6.97
C ILE A 65 8.72 -8.74 -7.97
N SER A 66 8.44 -9.94 -7.50
CA SER A 66 8.11 -11.06 -8.38
C SER A 66 6.80 -10.85 -9.12
N ASN A 67 5.90 -10.08 -8.54
CA ASN A 67 4.60 -9.83 -9.13
C ASN A 67 4.49 -8.42 -9.71
N SER A 68 5.61 -7.88 -10.15
CA SER A 68 5.63 -6.51 -10.65
C SER A 68 4.72 -6.29 -11.84
N LYS A 69 4.38 -7.36 -12.56
CA LYS A 69 3.50 -7.26 -13.72
C LYS A 69 2.06 -7.63 -13.41
N LEU A 70 1.76 -7.90 -12.15
CA LEU A 70 0.40 -8.23 -11.78
C LEU A 70 -0.51 -7.02 -12.03
N SER A 71 -1.64 -7.27 -12.63
CA SER A 71 -2.58 -6.23 -13.01
C SER A 71 -3.96 -6.57 -12.48
N PRO A 72 -4.71 -5.60 -12.00
CA PRO A 72 -4.37 -4.19 -11.91
C PRO A 72 -3.42 -3.90 -10.75
N GLU A 73 -2.86 -2.71 -10.79
CA GLU A 73 -1.91 -2.29 -9.76
C GLU A 73 -2.50 -2.37 -8.36
N SER A 74 -3.77 -2.04 -8.22
CA SER A 74 -4.42 -2.06 -6.92
C SER A 74 -4.39 -3.45 -6.30
N LYS A 75 -4.58 -4.47 -7.13
CA LYS A 75 -4.56 -5.84 -6.64
C LYS A 75 -3.18 -6.21 -6.09
N LYS A 76 -2.15 -5.79 -6.78
CA LYS A 76 -0.79 -6.04 -6.32
C LYS A 76 -0.51 -5.33 -5.01
N ILE A 77 -0.91 -4.08 -4.91
CA ILE A 77 -0.71 -3.31 -3.69
C ILE A 77 -1.38 -3.99 -2.51
N LEU A 78 -2.64 -4.32 -2.66
CA LEU A 78 -3.40 -4.89 -1.55
C LEU A 78 -2.88 -6.25 -1.13
N ALA A 79 -2.55 -7.10 -2.11
CA ALA A 79 -2.04 -8.43 -1.81
C ALA A 79 -0.69 -8.35 -1.09
N THR A 80 0.18 -7.45 -1.53
CA THR A 80 1.49 -7.29 -0.91
C THR A 80 1.38 -6.79 0.51
N VAL A 81 0.53 -5.78 0.71
CA VAL A 81 0.38 -5.19 2.05
C VAL A 81 -0.26 -6.19 2.99
N GLU A 82 -1.21 -6.97 2.49
CA GLU A 82 -1.83 -7.98 3.32
C GLU A 82 -0.80 -9.02 3.77
N MET A 83 0.06 -9.43 2.87
CA MET A 83 1.13 -10.36 3.22
C MET A 83 2.06 -9.76 4.28
N TYR A 84 2.41 -8.50 4.10
CA TYR A 84 3.28 -7.82 5.04
C TYR A 84 2.65 -7.76 6.43
N ASN A 85 1.38 -7.38 6.49
CA ASN A 85 0.70 -7.26 7.79
C ASN A 85 0.54 -8.62 8.45
N ASN A 86 0.23 -9.65 7.67
CA ASN A 86 0.09 -10.99 8.22
C ASN A 86 1.42 -11.57 8.66
N SER A 87 2.47 -11.27 7.94
CA SER A 87 3.80 -11.73 8.29
C SER A 87 4.23 -11.19 9.65
N GLN A 88 3.96 -9.90 9.87
CA GLN A 88 4.27 -9.29 11.16
C GLN A 88 3.48 -9.96 12.28
N PHE A 89 2.28 -10.37 11.96
CA PHE A 89 1.42 -11.00 12.93
C PHE A 89 1.92 -12.39 13.29
N ILE A 90 2.35 -13.14 12.29
CA ILE A 90 2.80 -14.51 12.48
C ILE A 90 4.10 -14.59 13.25
N THR A 91 5.01 -13.67 13.00
CA THR A 91 6.32 -13.74 13.62
C THR A 91 6.30 -13.51 15.12
N ARG A 92 5.17 -13.10 15.66
CA ARG A 92 5.07 -12.91 17.09
C ARG A 92 5.06 -14.21 17.87
N ASN A 93 4.79 -15.28 17.20
CA ASN A 93 4.83 -16.59 17.88
C ASN A 93 6.24 -17.15 17.90
#